data_bd873a3986370ff986ec394f85f348e0
#
_entry.id   bd873a3986370ff986ec394f85f348e0
#
_cell.length_a   1.000
_cell.length_b   1.000
_cell.length_c   1.000
_cell.angle_alpha   90.00
_cell.angle_beta   90.00
_cell.angle_gamma   90.00
#
_symmetry.space_group_name_H-M   'P 1'
#
loop_
_entity.id
_entity.type
_entity.pdbx_description
1 polymer ?
#
loop_
_entity_poly.entity_id
_entity_poly.type
_entity_poly.pdbx_seq_one_letter_code
_entity_poly.pdbx_strand_id
1 'polypeptide(L)'
;FSATRIFKTNQYVIIQSVAVILGYAAMLVVSHLRYKRFVKYAHWPLFFLSIALLVITLFIGTGDGNRSWIRFDFMPIGFQPAEFVKIFFILTFAYHLGRVRDRRQRPLTVLFLLFHAGIIIGLIVLQGDLGTALVFVCLFLFMLFAAGCSVWYFLIMGGATAVVSPFLWKYFLKPYQKERILCG
;
A
#
# COMPACT_ATOMS: atom_id res chain seq x y z
N PHE A 1 1.37 -16.01 34.83
CA PHE A 1 0.55 -15.71 33.65
C PHE A 1 -0.79 -15.16 34.14
N SER A 2 -1.00 -13.83 34.07
CA SER A 2 -2.15 -13.19 34.71
C SER A 2 -3.42 -13.33 33.86
N ALA A 3 -4.55 -13.46 34.55
CA ALA A 3 -5.90 -13.56 33.99
C ALA A 3 -6.22 -12.46 32.97
N THR A 4 -5.61 -11.28 33.07
CA THR A 4 -5.69 -10.17 32.12
C THR A 4 -5.23 -10.53 30.69
N ARG A 5 -4.33 -11.50 30.50
CA ARG A 5 -3.94 -11.96 29.17
C ARG A 5 -5.05 -12.80 28.52
N ILE A 6 -5.74 -13.62 29.27
CA ILE A 6 -6.81 -14.50 28.77
C ILE A 6 -8.01 -13.66 28.30
N PHE A 7 -8.43 -12.67 29.11
CA PHE A 7 -9.54 -11.77 28.74
C PHE A 7 -9.22 -10.91 27.51
N LYS A 8 -8.00 -10.38 27.40
CA LYS A 8 -7.56 -9.68 26.18
C LYS A 8 -7.54 -10.61 24.97
N THR A 9 -7.11 -11.84 25.11
CA THR A 9 -7.08 -12.83 24.04
C THR A 9 -8.48 -13.11 23.49
N ASN A 10 -9.49 -13.25 24.34
CA ASN A 10 -10.87 -13.48 23.90
C ASN A 10 -11.44 -12.26 23.15
N GLN A 11 -11.16 -11.04 23.59
CA GLN A 11 -11.57 -9.82 22.85
C GLN A 11 -10.95 -9.76 21.48
N TYR A 12 -9.65 -10.06 21.34
CA TYR A 12 -8.98 -10.08 20.03
C TYR A 12 -9.58 -11.14 19.10
N VAL A 13 -9.88 -12.33 19.62
CA VAL A 13 -10.51 -13.42 18.84
C VAL A 13 -11.89 -12.98 18.34
N ILE A 14 -12.71 -12.36 19.18
CA ILE A 14 -14.05 -11.88 18.80
C ILE A 14 -13.94 -10.79 17.72
N ILE A 15 -13.07 -9.79 17.94
CA ILE A 15 -12.85 -8.70 16.96
C ILE A 15 -12.38 -9.27 15.61
N GLN A 16 -11.44 -10.21 15.66
CA GLN A 16 -10.91 -10.84 14.45
C GLN A 16 -11.98 -11.67 13.73
N SER A 17 -12.80 -12.42 14.46
CA SER A 17 -13.89 -13.20 13.87
C SER A 17 -14.95 -12.33 13.21
N VAL A 18 -15.33 -11.23 13.86
CA VAL A 18 -16.26 -10.24 13.28
C VAL A 18 -15.66 -9.60 12.03
N ALA A 19 -14.38 -9.22 12.08
CA ALA A 19 -13.69 -8.63 10.92
C ALA A 19 -13.64 -9.60 9.73
N VAL A 20 -13.39 -10.88 9.97
CA VAL A 20 -13.39 -11.93 8.92
C VAL A 20 -14.78 -12.08 8.30
N ILE A 21 -15.83 -12.15 9.12
CA ILE A 21 -17.22 -12.28 8.63
C ILE A 21 -17.61 -11.05 7.80
N LEU A 22 -17.31 -9.85 8.30
CA LEU A 22 -17.58 -8.60 7.56
C LEU A 22 -16.77 -8.51 6.27
N GLY A 23 -15.50 -8.91 6.29
CA GLY A 23 -14.64 -8.97 5.11
C GLY A 23 -15.17 -9.93 4.05
N TYR A 24 -15.64 -11.11 4.48
CA TYR A 24 -16.24 -12.10 3.59
C TYR A 24 -17.56 -11.60 2.99
N ALA A 25 -18.42 -11.00 3.80
CA ALA A 25 -19.66 -10.38 3.32
C ALA A 25 -19.39 -9.27 2.31
N ALA A 26 -18.43 -8.38 2.60
CA ALA A 26 -17.99 -7.32 1.68
C ALA A 26 -17.46 -7.89 0.37
N MET A 27 -16.66 -8.97 0.42
CA MET A 27 -16.16 -9.67 -0.78
C MET A 27 -17.29 -10.18 -1.65
N LEU A 28 -18.32 -10.82 -1.06
CA LEU A 28 -19.49 -11.30 -1.79
C LEU A 28 -20.27 -10.15 -2.46
N VAL A 29 -20.49 -9.05 -1.75
CA VAL A 29 -21.15 -7.86 -2.30
C VAL A 29 -20.38 -7.30 -3.48
N VAL A 30 -19.05 -7.10 -3.30
CA VAL A 30 -18.18 -6.53 -4.35
C VAL A 30 -18.08 -7.44 -5.57
N SER A 31 -18.10 -8.78 -5.39
CA SER A 31 -18.04 -9.73 -6.49
C SER A 31 -19.24 -9.62 -7.47
N HIS A 32 -20.38 -9.13 -7.00
CA HIS A 32 -21.59 -8.90 -7.83
C HIS A 32 -21.59 -7.52 -8.50
N LEU A 33 -20.69 -6.62 -8.10
CA LEU A 33 -20.63 -5.28 -8.69
C LEU A 33 -19.96 -5.29 -10.06
N ARG A 34 -20.47 -4.50 -10.97
CA ARG A 34 -19.85 -4.25 -12.29
C ARG A 34 -18.68 -3.28 -12.17
N TYR A 35 -17.64 -3.67 -11.38
CA TYR A 35 -16.50 -2.82 -11.04
C TYR A 35 -15.79 -2.22 -12.27
N LYS A 36 -15.78 -2.89 -13.44
CA LYS A 36 -15.15 -2.37 -14.66
C LYS A 36 -15.74 -1.03 -15.10
N ARG A 37 -17.08 -0.89 -15.02
CA ARG A 37 -17.75 0.37 -15.36
C ARG A 37 -17.45 1.44 -14.31
N PHE A 38 -17.51 1.09 -13.03
CA PHE A 38 -17.20 2.00 -11.93
C PHE A 38 -15.78 2.53 -12.05
N VAL A 39 -14.78 1.66 -12.20
CA VAL A 39 -13.36 2.06 -12.29
C VAL A 39 -13.08 2.93 -13.51
N LYS A 40 -13.76 2.70 -14.65
CA LYS A 40 -13.63 3.53 -15.84
C LYS A 40 -13.89 5.02 -15.56
N TYR A 41 -14.87 5.34 -14.73
CA TYR A 41 -15.22 6.72 -14.38
C TYR A 41 -14.52 7.20 -13.09
N ALA A 42 -14.26 6.29 -12.17
CA ALA A 42 -13.75 6.60 -10.83
C ALA A 42 -12.21 6.59 -10.72
N HIS A 43 -11.46 6.14 -11.75
CA HIS A 43 -10.00 5.97 -11.63
C HIS A 43 -9.25 7.26 -11.26
N TRP A 44 -9.57 8.40 -11.87
CA TRP A 44 -8.97 9.68 -11.51
C TRP A 44 -9.38 10.16 -10.11
N PRO A 45 -10.70 10.21 -9.77
CA PRO A 45 -11.13 10.50 -8.40
C PRO A 45 -10.47 9.60 -7.35
N LEU A 46 -10.39 8.28 -7.57
CA LEU A 46 -9.76 7.35 -6.63
C LEU A 46 -8.25 7.59 -6.50
N PHE A 47 -7.56 7.92 -7.59
CA PHE A 47 -6.15 8.23 -7.56
C PHE A 47 -5.87 9.51 -6.74
N PHE A 48 -6.61 10.59 -7.01
CA PHE A 48 -6.46 11.83 -6.25
C PHE A 48 -6.90 11.67 -4.80
N LEU A 49 -7.95 10.90 -4.52
CA LEU A 49 -8.38 10.56 -3.17
C LEU A 49 -7.28 9.80 -2.41
N SER A 50 -6.58 8.88 -3.09
CA SER A 50 -5.43 8.16 -2.51
C SER A 50 -4.33 9.12 -2.10
N ILE A 51 -3.97 10.07 -2.97
CA ILE A 51 -2.96 11.09 -2.67
C ILE A 51 -3.44 11.97 -1.50
N ALA A 52 -4.68 12.44 -1.54
CA ALA A 52 -5.24 13.29 -0.49
C ALA A 52 -5.23 12.59 0.87
N LEU A 53 -5.67 11.33 0.95
CA LEU A 53 -5.65 10.53 2.18
C LEU A 53 -4.23 10.37 2.74
N LEU A 54 -3.25 10.07 1.88
CA LEU A 54 -1.86 9.92 2.31
C LEU A 54 -1.25 11.25 2.74
N VAL A 55 -1.53 12.34 2.03
CA VAL A 55 -1.05 13.68 2.40
C VAL A 55 -1.66 14.12 3.74
N ILE A 56 -2.96 13.95 3.93
CA ILE A 56 -3.64 14.25 5.21
C ILE A 56 -2.98 13.43 6.32
N THR A 57 -2.75 12.13 6.12
CA THR A 57 -2.11 11.26 7.11
C THR A 57 -0.69 11.72 7.45
N LEU A 58 0.07 12.27 6.49
CA LEU A 58 1.41 12.78 6.73
C LEU A 58 1.42 13.94 7.74
N PHE A 59 0.35 14.78 7.74
CA PHE A 59 0.24 15.94 8.64
C PHE A 59 -0.39 15.60 9.99
N ILE A 60 -1.47 14.80 10.01
CA ILE A 60 -2.24 14.52 11.23
C ILE A 60 -1.99 13.13 11.81
N GLY A 61 -1.27 12.26 11.08
CA GLY A 61 -0.99 10.89 11.50
C GLY A 61 -0.11 10.82 12.76
N THR A 62 -0.40 9.83 13.57
CA THR A 62 0.32 9.52 14.81
C THR A 62 0.87 8.10 14.75
N GLY A 63 1.96 7.84 15.48
CA GLY A 63 2.57 6.51 15.60
C GLY A 63 3.97 6.59 16.18
N ASP A 64 4.46 5.49 16.72
CA ASP A 64 5.81 5.40 17.30
C ASP A 64 6.85 5.35 16.17
N GLY A 65 7.34 6.55 15.81
CA GLY A 65 8.36 6.73 14.76
C GLY A 65 7.82 6.83 13.34
N ASN A 66 6.54 6.56 13.08
CA ASN A 66 5.88 6.75 11.80
C ASN A 66 4.58 7.56 11.95
N ARG A 67 4.10 8.17 10.86
CA ARG A 67 2.86 8.95 10.81
C ARG A 67 1.85 8.27 9.90
N SER A 68 1.53 7.01 10.18
CA SER A 68 0.69 6.19 9.30
C SER A 68 -0.69 5.87 9.87
N TRP A 69 -0.92 6.19 11.15
CA TRP A 69 -2.17 5.92 11.84
C TRP A 69 -2.90 7.20 12.24
N ILE A 70 -4.20 7.24 12.03
CA ILE A 70 -5.08 8.27 12.57
C ILE A 70 -5.79 7.68 13.78
N ARG A 71 -5.54 8.24 14.97
CA ARG A 71 -6.19 7.82 16.21
C ARG A 71 -7.28 8.83 16.55
N PHE A 72 -8.46 8.33 16.87
CA PHE A 72 -9.57 9.14 17.33
C PHE A 72 -9.76 8.86 18.82
N ASP A 73 -9.89 9.92 19.64
CA ASP A 73 -10.01 9.81 21.10
C ASP A 73 -11.26 9.02 21.54
N PHE A 74 -12.28 8.96 20.69
CA PHE A 74 -13.54 8.25 20.93
C PHE A 74 -13.52 6.77 20.46
N MET A 75 -12.47 6.32 19.74
CA MET A 75 -12.35 4.96 19.23
C MET A 75 -11.06 4.31 19.73
N PRO A 76 -11.13 3.09 20.31
CA PRO A 76 -9.95 2.34 20.73
C PRO A 76 -9.14 1.76 19.55
N ILE A 77 -9.64 1.93 18.32
CA ILE A 77 -9.05 1.36 17.11
C ILE A 77 -8.48 2.49 16.26
N GLY A 78 -7.19 2.40 15.94
CA GLY A 78 -6.56 3.30 14.98
C GLY A 78 -6.99 2.99 13.54
N PHE A 79 -7.16 4.04 12.74
CA PHE A 79 -7.44 3.96 11.32
C PHE A 79 -6.16 4.17 10.52
N GLN A 80 -5.83 3.22 9.63
CA GLN A 80 -4.69 3.36 8.72
C GLN A 80 -5.19 3.64 7.29
N PRO A 81 -5.10 4.87 6.80
CA PRO A 81 -5.58 5.23 5.47
C PRO A 81 -4.93 4.43 4.33
N ALA A 82 -3.68 4.01 4.49
CA ALA A 82 -2.96 3.20 3.52
C ALA A 82 -3.67 1.86 3.19
N GLU A 83 -4.46 1.30 4.13
CA GLU A 83 -5.24 0.09 3.86
C GLU A 83 -6.31 0.31 2.79
N PHE A 84 -6.98 1.46 2.81
CA PHE A 84 -7.95 1.84 1.77
C PHE A 84 -7.26 2.24 0.47
N VAL A 85 -6.15 2.98 0.58
CA VAL A 85 -5.34 3.37 -0.58
C VAL A 85 -4.83 2.14 -1.33
N LYS A 86 -4.56 1.04 -0.65
CA LYS A 86 -4.18 -0.24 -1.28
C LYS A 86 -5.22 -0.73 -2.28
N ILE A 87 -6.50 -0.68 -1.89
CA ILE A 87 -7.61 -1.06 -2.77
C ILE A 87 -7.71 -0.09 -3.95
N PHE A 88 -7.65 1.21 -3.67
CA PHE A 88 -7.73 2.24 -4.73
C PHE A 88 -6.56 2.13 -5.70
N PHE A 89 -5.35 1.88 -5.18
CA PHE A 89 -4.16 1.66 -6.00
C PHE A 89 -4.33 0.47 -6.93
N ILE A 90 -4.77 -0.69 -6.42
CA ILE A 90 -5.00 -1.88 -7.25
C ILE A 90 -5.98 -1.58 -8.39
N LEU A 91 -7.11 -0.92 -8.09
CA LEU A 91 -8.13 -0.59 -9.08
C LEU A 91 -7.63 0.40 -10.14
N THR A 92 -7.01 1.49 -9.70
CA THR A 92 -6.54 2.56 -10.60
C THR A 92 -5.35 2.10 -11.45
N PHE A 93 -4.44 1.34 -10.84
CA PHE A 93 -3.27 0.82 -11.52
C PHE A 93 -3.64 -0.29 -12.52
N ALA A 94 -4.55 -1.21 -12.17
CA ALA A 94 -5.07 -2.21 -13.10
C ALA A 94 -5.77 -1.57 -14.32
N TYR A 95 -6.53 -0.50 -14.08
CA TYR A 95 -7.15 0.25 -15.19
C TYR A 95 -6.08 0.92 -16.08
N HIS A 96 -5.04 1.53 -15.49
CA HIS A 96 -3.94 2.14 -16.23
C HIS A 96 -3.21 1.08 -17.08
N LEU A 97 -2.86 -0.07 -16.50
CA LEU A 97 -2.25 -1.19 -17.22
C LEU A 97 -3.12 -1.69 -18.38
N GLY A 98 -4.44 -1.80 -18.17
CA GLY A 98 -5.38 -2.18 -19.21
C GLY A 98 -5.40 -1.21 -20.39
N ARG A 99 -5.32 0.11 -20.14
CA ARG A 99 -5.29 1.14 -21.19
C ARG A 99 -4.00 1.14 -22.02
N VAL A 100 -2.88 0.76 -21.38
CA VAL A 100 -1.57 0.77 -22.05
C VAL A 100 -1.14 -0.61 -22.54
N ARG A 101 -2.06 -1.58 -22.59
CA ARG A 101 -1.80 -2.97 -22.91
C ARG A 101 -0.93 -3.16 -24.16
N ASP A 102 -1.23 -2.46 -25.24
CA ASP A 102 -0.51 -2.58 -26.51
C ASP A 102 0.82 -1.81 -26.53
N ARG A 103 1.05 -0.94 -25.56
CA ARG A 103 2.25 -0.09 -25.46
C ARG A 103 3.10 -0.40 -24.22
N ARG A 104 2.75 -1.44 -23.45
CA ARG A 104 3.40 -1.78 -22.16
C ARG A 104 4.89 -2.08 -22.25
N GLN A 105 5.38 -2.42 -23.44
CA GLN A 105 6.81 -2.65 -23.68
C GLN A 105 7.59 -1.38 -24.03
N ARG A 106 6.91 -0.24 -24.18
CA ARG A 106 7.59 1.03 -24.47
C ARG A 106 8.16 1.63 -23.17
N PRO A 107 9.42 2.09 -23.16
CA PRO A 107 10.06 2.61 -21.93
C PRO A 107 9.32 3.81 -21.36
N LEU A 108 8.80 4.70 -22.23
CA LEU A 108 8.00 5.84 -21.78
C LEU A 108 6.71 5.42 -21.05
N THR A 109 6.05 4.35 -21.51
CA THR A 109 4.86 3.80 -20.85
C THR A 109 5.21 3.26 -19.46
N VAL A 110 6.32 2.53 -19.36
CA VAL A 110 6.79 2.01 -18.07
C VAL A 110 7.16 3.15 -17.13
N LEU A 111 7.74 4.24 -17.63
CA LEU A 111 8.02 5.42 -16.83
C LEU A 111 6.74 6.06 -16.25
N PHE A 112 5.66 6.17 -17.03
CA PHE A 112 4.37 6.65 -16.52
C PHE A 112 3.76 5.71 -15.49
N LEU A 113 3.91 4.39 -15.65
CA LEU A 113 3.49 3.40 -14.66
C LEU A 113 4.30 3.53 -13.35
N LEU A 114 5.61 3.71 -13.48
CA LEU A 114 6.51 4.00 -12.35
C LEU A 114 6.12 5.29 -11.63
N PHE A 115 5.79 6.34 -12.37
CA PHE A 115 5.36 7.62 -11.79
C PHE A 115 4.04 7.47 -11.02
N HIS A 116 3.07 6.75 -11.58
CA HIS A 116 1.79 6.47 -10.91
C HIS A 116 2.01 5.75 -9.56
N ALA A 117 2.80 4.67 -9.56
CA ALA A 117 3.11 3.93 -8.34
C ALA A 117 4.05 4.72 -7.40
N GLY A 118 5.04 5.40 -7.97
CA GLY A 118 6.07 6.13 -7.25
C GLY A 118 5.52 7.26 -6.38
N ILE A 119 4.48 7.97 -6.83
CA ILE A 119 3.81 8.99 -6.01
C ILE A 119 3.24 8.36 -4.74
N ILE A 120 2.49 7.28 -4.86
CA ILE A 120 1.85 6.60 -3.72
C ILE A 120 2.91 6.02 -2.78
N ILE A 121 3.87 5.27 -3.32
CA ILE A 121 4.96 4.66 -2.55
C ILE A 121 5.80 5.75 -1.86
N GLY A 122 6.13 6.82 -2.57
CA GLY A 122 6.92 7.93 -2.03
C GLY A 122 6.23 8.63 -0.85
N LEU A 123 4.91 8.85 -0.94
CA LEU A 123 4.15 9.42 0.19
C LEU A 123 4.15 8.50 1.41
N ILE A 124 4.04 7.18 1.22
CA ILE A 124 4.09 6.21 2.32
C ILE A 124 5.49 6.16 2.95
N VAL A 125 6.56 6.22 2.14
CA VAL A 125 7.94 6.32 2.63
C VAL A 125 8.15 7.59 3.44
N LEU A 126 7.60 8.73 3.00
CA LEU A 126 7.66 10.00 3.74
C LEU A 126 6.94 9.93 5.09
N GLN A 127 5.89 9.11 5.22
CA GLN A 127 5.24 8.81 6.51
C GLN A 127 6.12 7.98 7.45
N GLY A 128 7.22 7.40 6.96
CA GLY A 128 8.12 6.52 7.70
C GLY A 128 7.65 5.07 7.80
N ASP A 129 6.64 4.68 7.02
CA ASP A 129 6.05 3.33 7.03
C ASP A 129 6.66 2.46 5.91
N LEU A 130 7.88 1.98 6.14
CA LEU A 130 8.60 1.16 5.18
C LEU A 130 7.94 -0.20 4.95
N GLY A 131 7.27 -0.77 5.97
CA GLY A 131 6.57 -2.04 5.83
C GLY A 131 5.43 -1.95 4.83
N THR A 132 4.57 -0.94 4.97
CA THR A 132 3.49 -0.67 4.03
C THR A 132 4.02 -0.29 2.64
N ALA A 133 5.10 0.52 2.56
CA ALA A 133 5.73 0.86 1.29
C ALA A 133 6.21 -0.39 0.53
N LEU A 134 6.81 -1.35 1.24
CA LEU A 134 7.25 -2.63 0.65
C LEU A 134 6.07 -3.42 0.07
N VAL A 135 4.94 -3.46 0.77
CA VAL A 135 3.71 -4.10 0.26
C VAL A 135 3.27 -3.47 -1.06
N PHE A 136 3.28 -2.13 -1.17
CA PHE A 136 2.94 -1.44 -2.42
C PHE A 136 3.95 -1.70 -3.55
N VAL A 137 5.24 -1.79 -3.23
CA VAL A 137 6.26 -2.21 -4.20
C VAL A 137 5.98 -3.63 -4.71
N CYS A 138 5.68 -4.57 -3.82
CA CYS A 138 5.31 -5.93 -4.22
C CYS A 138 4.06 -5.95 -5.10
N LEU A 139 2.99 -5.24 -4.71
CA LEU A 139 1.78 -5.11 -5.51
C LEU A 139 2.08 -4.56 -6.91
N PHE A 140 2.86 -3.49 -6.99
CA PHE A 140 3.29 -2.90 -8.25
C PHE A 140 4.01 -3.91 -9.14
N LEU A 141 5.01 -4.61 -8.61
CA LEU A 141 5.79 -5.61 -9.35
C LEU A 141 4.91 -6.78 -9.81
N PHE A 142 4.07 -7.33 -8.93
CA PHE A 142 3.15 -8.42 -9.29
C PHE A 142 2.16 -8.01 -10.37
N MET A 143 1.63 -6.79 -10.31
CA MET A 143 0.69 -6.29 -11.32
C MET A 143 1.37 -6.05 -12.67
N LEU A 144 2.61 -5.54 -12.70
CA LEU A 144 3.41 -5.44 -13.92
C LEU A 144 3.70 -6.83 -14.53
N PHE A 145 4.05 -7.79 -13.68
CA PHE A 145 4.30 -9.16 -14.11
C PHE A 145 3.04 -9.80 -14.71
N ALA A 146 1.91 -9.70 -13.99
CA ALA A 146 0.61 -10.20 -14.46
C ALA A 146 0.15 -9.52 -15.76
N ALA A 147 0.52 -8.25 -15.98
CA ALA A 147 0.25 -7.55 -17.22
C ALA A 147 1.15 -8.00 -18.38
N GLY A 148 2.19 -8.82 -18.14
CA GLY A 148 3.13 -9.31 -19.13
C GLY A 148 4.13 -8.25 -19.62
N CYS A 149 4.57 -7.37 -18.71
CA CYS A 149 5.70 -6.48 -18.99
C CYS A 149 7.00 -7.28 -19.11
N SER A 150 7.96 -6.76 -19.91
CA SER A 150 9.23 -7.43 -20.14
C SER A 150 10.02 -7.63 -18.84
N VAL A 151 10.64 -8.81 -18.70
CA VAL A 151 11.50 -9.16 -17.56
C VAL A 151 12.68 -8.19 -17.40
N TRP A 152 13.15 -7.59 -18.49
CA TRP A 152 14.21 -6.59 -18.47
C TRP A 152 13.92 -5.40 -17.55
N TYR A 153 12.65 -4.95 -17.47
CA TYR A 153 12.26 -3.88 -16.56
C TYR A 153 12.40 -4.28 -15.09
N PHE A 154 12.12 -5.53 -14.75
CA PHE A 154 12.32 -6.05 -13.39
C PHE A 154 13.79 -6.14 -13.03
N LEU A 155 14.64 -6.57 -13.98
CA LEU A 155 16.10 -6.62 -13.77
C LEU A 155 16.67 -5.20 -13.57
N ILE A 156 16.24 -4.24 -14.38
CA ILE A 156 16.65 -2.83 -14.24
C ILE A 156 16.19 -2.25 -12.90
N MET A 157 14.93 -2.47 -12.51
CA MET A 157 14.40 -1.99 -11.24
C MET A 157 15.06 -2.67 -10.05
N GLY A 158 15.29 -3.99 -10.11
CA GLY A 158 16.02 -4.73 -9.09
C GLY A 158 17.46 -4.28 -8.95
N GLY A 159 18.16 -4.09 -10.07
CA GLY A 159 19.52 -3.55 -10.10
C GLY A 159 19.60 -2.13 -9.54
N ALA A 160 18.67 -1.25 -9.95
CA ALA A 160 18.59 0.11 -9.41
C ALA A 160 18.33 0.10 -7.89
N THR A 161 17.44 -0.76 -7.42
CA THR A 161 17.16 -0.92 -5.98
C THR A 161 18.40 -1.41 -5.23
N ALA A 162 19.12 -2.39 -5.78
CA ALA A 162 20.36 -2.90 -5.18
C ALA A 162 21.45 -1.82 -5.06
N VAL A 163 21.58 -0.95 -6.07
CA VAL A 163 22.54 0.16 -6.06
C VAL A 163 22.13 1.25 -5.07
N VAL A 164 20.82 1.55 -4.99
CA VAL A 164 20.30 2.64 -4.13
C VAL A 164 20.16 2.20 -2.67
N SER A 165 19.96 0.89 -2.40
CA SER A 165 19.71 0.39 -1.04
C SER A 165 20.83 0.70 -0.03
N PRO A 166 22.15 0.60 -0.33
CA PRO A 166 23.20 0.98 0.60
C PRO A 166 23.18 2.48 0.95
N PHE A 167 22.83 3.32 -0.04
CA PHE A 167 22.69 4.75 0.16
C PHE A 167 21.49 5.08 1.05
N LEU A 168 20.35 4.44 0.80
CA LEU A 168 19.15 4.57 1.66
C LEU A 168 19.45 4.10 3.08
N TRP A 169 20.16 2.99 3.22
CA TRP A 169 20.56 2.46 4.52
C TRP A 169 21.40 3.45 5.31
N LYS A 170 22.36 4.10 4.67
CA LYS A 170 23.30 5.02 5.33
C LYS A 170 22.65 6.35 5.70
N TYR A 171 21.86 6.94 4.80
CA TYR A 171 21.43 8.34 4.89
C TYR A 171 19.95 8.53 5.23
N PHE A 172 19.07 7.58 4.88
CA PHE A 172 17.63 7.76 5.00
C PHE A 172 16.97 6.93 6.09
N LEU A 173 17.52 5.76 6.43
CA LEU A 173 16.90 4.92 7.46
C LEU A 173 17.20 5.47 8.87
N LYS A 174 16.13 5.62 9.65
CA LYS A 174 16.21 5.98 11.07
C LYS A 174 16.75 4.81 11.90
N PRO A 175 17.39 5.06 13.07
CA PRO A 175 17.95 3.99 13.91
C PRO A 175 16.98 2.87 14.22
N TYR A 176 15.75 3.17 14.62
CA TYR A 176 14.73 2.17 14.93
C TYR A 176 14.31 1.29 13.72
N GLN A 177 14.41 1.82 12.49
CA GLN A 177 14.14 1.05 11.27
C GLN A 177 15.26 0.07 10.97
N LYS A 178 16.50 0.48 11.20
CA LYS A 178 17.69 -0.39 11.08
C LYS A 178 17.64 -1.53 12.09
N GLU A 179 17.27 -1.24 13.34
CA GLU A 179 17.11 -2.26 14.38
C GLU A 179 16.04 -3.29 14.02
N ARG A 180 14.89 -2.87 13.50
CA ARG A 180 13.83 -3.79 13.04
C ARG A 180 14.27 -4.73 11.91
N ILE A 181 15.16 -4.27 11.03
CA ILE A 181 15.67 -5.11 9.93
C ILE A 181 16.75 -6.06 10.42
N LEU A 182 17.55 -5.66 11.44
CA LEU A 182 18.66 -6.46 11.96
C LEU A 182 18.22 -7.45 13.05
N CYS A 183 17.17 -7.13 13.82
CA CYS A 183 16.73 -7.92 14.98
C CYS A 183 15.37 -8.63 14.73
N GLY A 184 14.72 -8.43 13.59
CA GLY A 184 13.50 -9.12 13.16
C GLY A 184 13.82 -10.36 12.39
#